data_90a1410b882db5af91269a44b9097375
#
_entry.id   90a1410b882db5af91269a44b9097375
#
_cell.length_a   1.000
_cell.length_b   1.000
_cell.length_c   1.000
_cell.angle_alpha   90.00
_cell.angle_beta   90.00
_cell.angle_gamma   90.00
#
_symmetry.space_group_name_H-M   'P 1'
#
loop_
_entity.id
_entity.type
_entity.pdbx_description
1 polymer ?
#
loop_
_entity_poly.entity_id
_entity_poly.type
_entity_poly.pdbx_seq_one_letter_code
_entity_poly.pdbx_strand_id
1 'polypeptide(L)'
;MSIDRTSRFAPRRAWSRPFILAGAGLLAAGVALIAPSSAPAAHAEDCPDVSVTFARGTDEPNGMGRVGDALVDSLRRNTGKRIDGYGVNYRATLFQIHGNDGAKDAIKHIKDVADKCPSTPQVLGGYSQGASVVDIVTGTQIAGVGWGDSLPPQYASHVIAVTTFGNPADRSGGSISAQSAMFGAKAVDFCNPEDPICHAGQGNEWKGHTDGYVPVYTNQAASFVQTRLLSVLPPTMPGGPTGPMTVPPGSSGVAPGTGPLGVPPGPLGVPPGPAAPGFGPVEPGPTVVDQTQPIAFH
;
A
#
# COMPACT_ATOMS: atom_id res chain seq x y z
N MET A 1 -31.62 55.73 -17.16
CA MET A 1 -32.37 55.47 -18.40
C MET A 1 -32.65 54.00 -18.41
N SER A 2 -33.80 53.70 -17.91
CA SER A 2 -35.03 53.09 -18.50
C SER A 2 -34.83 51.59 -18.71
N ILE A 3 -35.30 50.78 -17.78
CA ILE A 3 -36.62 50.11 -17.64
C ILE A 3 -37.06 49.46 -18.99
N ASP A 4 -37.16 48.13 -19.01
CA ASP A 4 -38.47 47.54 -19.28
C ASP A 4 -38.61 46.10 -18.77
N ARG A 5 -39.74 45.91 -18.12
CA ARG A 5 -40.36 44.66 -17.68
C ARG A 5 -41.27 44.15 -18.77
N THR A 6 -41.33 42.88 -19.04
CA THR A 6 -42.63 42.29 -19.42
C THR A 6 -42.65 40.80 -19.00
N SER A 7 -43.43 40.57 -17.96
CA SER A 7 -44.05 39.30 -17.59
C SER A 7 -45.08 38.87 -18.64
N ARG A 8 -45.15 37.60 -18.99
CA ARG A 8 -46.33 37.00 -19.61
C ARG A 8 -46.71 35.70 -18.91
N PHE A 9 -47.81 35.80 -18.19
CA PHE A 9 -48.68 34.72 -17.76
C PHE A 9 -49.42 34.12 -18.96
N ALA A 10 -49.61 32.80 -19.02
CA ALA A 10 -50.68 32.17 -19.79
C ALA A 10 -51.04 30.79 -19.20
N PRO A 11 -52.22 30.24 -19.48
CA PRO A 11 -53.13 29.85 -18.43
C PRO A 11 -53.30 28.31 -18.29
N ARG A 12 -53.88 27.97 -17.15
CA ARG A 12 -54.36 26.62 -16.79
C ARG A 12 -55.45 26.14 -17.75
N ARG A 13 -55.34 24.94 -18.29
CA ARG A 13 -56.47 24.16 -18.80
C ARG A 13 -56.78 23.02 -17.85
N ALA A 14 -57.93 23.16 -17.20
CA ALA A 14 -58.65 22.11 -16.56
C ALA A 14 -59.38 21.30 -17.64
N TRP A 15 -59.29 19.96 -17.63
CA TRP A 15 -60.26 19.10 -18.31
C TRP A 15 -60.61 17.90 -17.41
N SER A 16 -61.84 17.84 -17.21
CA SER A 16 -62.82 16.96 -16.61
C SER A 16 -62.55 15.45 -16.75
N ARG A 17 -62.92 14.76 -15.66
CA ARG A 17 -63.13 13.30 -15.55
C ARG A 17 -64.32 12.86 -16.39
N PRO A 18 -64.37 11.61 -16.80
CA PRO A 18 -65.54 10.80 -16.47
C PRO A 18 -65.18 9.48 -15.77
N PHE A 19 -66.12 9.06 -15.01
CA PHE A 19 -66.31 7.81 -14.28
C PHE A 19 -66.51 6.59 -15.20
N ILE A 20 -66.40 5.39 -14.59
CA ILE A 20 -67.14 4.14 -14.83
C ILE A 20 -66.18 3.00 -15.25
N LEU A 21 -66.09 1.88 -14.63
CA LEU A 21 -66.91 0.82 -14.13
C LEU A 21 -66.05 -0.26 -13.45
N ALA A 22 -66.60 -0.93 -12.51
CA ALA A 22 -66.09 -2.07 -11.80
C ALA A 22 -65.85 -3.29 -12.71
N GLY A 23 -64.71 -3.96 -12.52
CA GLY A 23 -64.43 -5.27 -13.04
C GLY A 23 -63.67 -6.06 -11.98
N ALA A 24 -64.34 -7.01 -11.34
CA ALA A 24 -63.74 -7.99 -10.45
C ALA A 24 -62.84 -8.91 -11.26
N GLY A 25 -61.55 -8.88 -10.97
CA GLY A 25 -60.53 -9.74 -11.64
C GLY A 25 -59.56 -10.31 -10.61
N LEU A 26 -59.55 -11.59 -10.48
CA LEU A 26 -58.77 -12.52 -9.68
C LEU A 26 -57.36 -12.01 -9.29
N LEU A 27 -57.08 -12.00 -7.98
CA LEU A 27 -55.77 -11.93 -7.39
C LEU A 27 -54.98 -13.21 -7.71
N ALA A 28 -54.17 -13.18 -8.75
CA ALA A 28 -53.08 -14.12 -8.92
C ALA A 28 -51.88 -13.52 -8.18
N ALA A 29 -51.58 -14.01 -6.97
CA ALA A 29 -50.38 -13.68 -6.24
C ALA A 29 -49.15 -14.26 -6.99
N GLY A 30 -48.62 -13.49 -7.90
CA GLY A 30 -47.29 -13.76 -8.50
C GLY A 30 -46.20 -13.53 -7.47
N VAL A 31 -45.67 -14.59 -6.90
CA VAL A 31 -44.42 -14.56 -6.15
C VAL A 31 -43.33 -14.22 -7.16
N ALA A 32 -42.92 -12.94 -7.23
CA ALA A 32 -41.75 -12.54 -7.95
C ALA A 32 -40.54 -13.11 -7.19
N LEU A 33 -40.00 -14.20 -7.69
CA LEU A 33 -38.66 -14.67 -7.32
C LEU A 33 -37.68 -13.58 -7.73
N ILE A 34 -37.26 -12.75 -6.76
CA ILE A 34 -36.14 -11.85 -6.90
C ILE A 34 -34.90 -12.75 -6.97
N ALA A 35 -34.50 -13.13 -8.18
CA ALA A 35 -33.21 -13.76 -8.40
C ALA A 35 -32.13 -12.70 -7.98
N PRO A 36 -31.20 -13.05 -7.08
CA PRO A 36 -30.12 -12.16 -6.82
C PRO A 36 -29.37 -11.93 -8.15
N SER A 37 -29.32 -10.66 -8.57
CA SER A 37 -28.47 -10.25 -9.69
C SER A 37 -27.03 -10.51 -9.25
N SER A 38 -26.48 -11.66 -9.62
CA SER A 38 -25.04 -11.88 -9.53
C SER A 38 -24.41 -10.88 -10.52
N ALA A 39 -23.91 -9.75 -10.00
CA ALA A 39 -22.99 -8.94 -10.74
C ALA A 39 -21.87 -9.88 -11.24
N PRO A 40 -21.46 -9.78 -12.52
CA PRO A 40 -20.35 -10.59 -13.00
C PRO A 40 -19.15 -10.35 -12.08
N ALA A 41 -18.74 -11.38 -11.35
CA ALA A 41 -17.48 -11.35 -10.65
C ALA A 41 -16.43 -11.08 -11.73
N ALA A 42 -15.71 -9.96 -11.62
CA ALA A 42 -14.53 -9.72 -12.44
C ALA A 42 -13.68 -10.99 -12.33
N HIS A 43 -13.41 -11.62 -13.48
CA HIS A 43 -12.74 -12.90 -13.50
C HIS A 43 -11.40 -12.73 -12.78
N ALA A 44 -11.13 -13.57 -11.78
CA ALA A 44 -9.87 -13.56 -11.02
C ALA A 44 -8.64 -13.74 -11.93
N GLU A 45 -8.85 -14.16 -13.18
CA GLU A 45 -7.80 -14.28 -14.21
C GLU A 45 -7.29 -12.93 -14.73
N ASP A 46 -8.09 -11.86 -14.64
CA ASP A 46 -7.71 -10.52 -15.13
C ASP A 46 -6.94 -9.69 -14.07
N CYS A 47 -6.99 -10.08 -12.79
CA CYS A 47 -6.30 -9.38 -11.71
C CYS A 47 -4.86 -9.88 -11.54
N PRO A 48 -3.88 -8.96 -11.33
CA PRO A 48 -2.51 -9.35 -11.04
C PRO A 48 -2.41 -10.00 -9.65
N ASP A 49 -1.38 -10.85 -9.45
CA ASP A 49 -1.12 -11.44 -8.14
C ASP A 49 -0.64 -10.40 -7.13
N VAL A 50 0.00 -9.33 -7.61
CA VAL A 50 0.45 -8.16 -6.82
C VAL A 50 0.43 -6.93 -7.72
N SER A 51 -0.03 -5.80 -7.20
CA SER A 51 0.07 -4.49 -7.86
C SER A 51 1.11 -3.62 -7.14
N VAL A 52 2.03 -3.03 -7.88
CA VAL A 52 3.05 -2.10 -7.37
C VAL A 52 2.80 -0.72 -7.93
N THR A 53 2.45 0.24 -7.09
CA THR A 53 2.36 1.67 -7.42
C THR A 53 3.66 2.34 -7.03
N PHE A 54 4.40 2.89 -7.99
CA PHE A 54 5.71 3.48 -7.71
C PHE A 54 5.87 4.89 -8.29
N ALA A 55 6.31 5.83 -7.45
CA ALA A 55 6.62 7.20 -7.83
C ALA A 55 8.13 7.35 -8.09
N ARG A 56 8.48 7.74 -9.32
CA ARG A 56 9.86 7.90 -9.77
C ARG A 56 10.56 9.11 -9.14
N GLY A 57 11.88 9.17 -9.27
CA GLY A 57 12.68 10.32 -8.86
C GLY A 57 12.60 11.51 -9.83
N THR A 58 13.23 12.63 -9.44
CA THR A 58 13.34 13.86 -10.22
C THR A 58 13.96 13.59 -11.58
N ASP A 59 13.37 14.16 -12.64
CA ASP A 59 13.81 14.13 -14.03
C ASP A 59 13.92 12.73 -14.67
N GLU A 60 13.49 11.67 -13.96
CA GLU A 60 13.37 10.35 -14.57
C GLU A 60 12.24 10.34 -15.62
N PRO A 61 12.38 9.56 -16.71
CA PRO A 61 11.33 9.39 -17.71
C PRO A 61 10.02 8.87 -17.13
N ASN A 62 8.90 9.12 -17.82
CA ASN A 62 7.60 8.58 -17.40
C ASN A 62 7.65 7.05 -17.24
N GLY A 63 7.04 6.57 -16.16
CA GLY A 63 7.09 5.19 -15.72
C GLY A 63 7.42 5.11 -14.23
N MET A 64 7.90 3.97 -13.78
CA MET A 64 8.30 3.76 -12.37
C MET A 64 9.71 4.26 -12.06
N GLY A 65 10.48 4.64 -13.09
CA GLY A 65 11.88 4.98 -12.95
C GLY A 65 12.77 3.77 -12.63
N ARG A 66 14.09 4.00 -12.64
CA ARG A 66 15.10 2.95 -12.49
C ARG A 66 14.95 2.10 -11.23
N VAL A 67 14.65 2.74 -10.10
CA VAL A 67 14.52 2.06 -8.81
C VAL A 67 13.23 1.24 -8.75
N GLY A 68 12.12 1.77 -9.26
CA GLY A 68 10.83 1.08 -9.31
C GLY A 68 10.86 -0.13 -10.24
N ASP A 69 11.45 0.01 -11.42
CA ASP A 69 11.63 -1.09 -12.36
C ASP A 69 12.48 -2.22 -11.76
N ALA A 70 13.59 -1.88 -11.11
CA ALA A 70 14.45 -2.86 -10.45
C ALA A 70 13.75 -3.58 -9.29
N LEU A 71 12.90 -2.88 -8.51
CA LEU A 71 12.10 -3.49 -7.45
C LEU A 71 11.11 -4.50 -8.03
N VAL A 72 10.35 -4.12 -9.06
CA VAL A 72 9.36 -4.99 -9.71
C VAL A 72 10.03 -6.22 -10.32
N ASP A 73 11.15 -6.04 -11.00
CA ASP A 73 11.92 -7.15 -11.57
C ASP A 73 12.45 -8.09 -10.49
N SER A 74 12.91 -7.54 -9.36
CA SER A 74 13.35 -8.36 -8.22
C SER A 74 12.18 -9.14 -7.61
N LEU A 75 11.01 -8.52 -7.46
CA LEU A 75 9.80 -9.18 -6.99
C LEU A 75 9.37 -10.31 -7.92
N ARG A 76 9.37 -10.09 -9.23
CA ARG A 76 9.05 -11.12 -10.22
C ARG A 76 9.97 -12.32 -10.11
N ARG A 77 11.29 -12.08 -10.02
CA ARG A 77 12.28 -13.16 -9.86
C ARG A 77 12.11 -13.93 -8.56
N ASN A 78 11.87 -13.23 -7.45
CA ASN A 78 11.82 -13.86 -6.12
C ASN A 78 10.52 -14.62 -5.88
N THR A 79 9.41 -14.21 -6.51
CA THR A 79 8.08 -14.75 -6.19
C THR A 79 7.48 -15.61 -7.30
N GLY A 80 7.94 -15.46 -8.54
CA GLY A 80 7.31 -16.06 -9.71
C GLY A 80 5.89 -15.59 -10.01
N LYS A 81 5.44 -14.52 -9.33
CA LYS A 81 4.07 -13.99 -9.43
C LYS A 81 3.93 -13.00 -10.59
N ARG A 82 2.69 -12.84 -11.07
CA ARG A 82 2.31 -11.77 -12.00
C ARG A 82 2.29 -10.45 -11.24
N ILE A 83 3.34 -9.65 -11.38
CA ILE A 83 3.44 -8.33 -10.75
C ILE A 83 3.07 -7.28 -11.79
N ASP A 84 2.02 -6.52 -11.51
CA ASP A 84 1.66 -5.33 -12.28
C ASP A 84 2.36 -4.11 -11.67
N GLY A 85 3.10 -3.37 -12.49
CA GLY A 85 3.83 -2.17 -12.09
C GLY A 85 3.20 -0.92 -12.68
N TYR A 86 2.75 -0.02 -11.83
CA TYR A 86 2.18 1.27 -12.19
C TYR A 86 3.13 2.42 -11.83
N GLY A 87 3.60 3.15 -12.83
CA GLY A 87 4.36 4.38 -12.63
C GLY A 87 3.43 5.57 -12.40
N VAL A 88 3.54 6.20 -11.23
CA VAL A 88 2.73 7.37 -10.85
C VAL A 88 2.89 8.49 -11.89
N ASN A 89 1.76 8.97 -12.40
CA ASN A 89 1.74 10.01 -13.43
C ASN A 89 1.77 11.41 -12.79
N TYR A 90 2.95 12.00 -12.75
CA TYR A 90 3.16 13.36 -12.27
C TYR A 90 4.39 13.99 -12.92
N ARG A 91 4.54 15.31 -12.77
CA ARG A 91 5.72 16.03 -13.23
C ARG A 91 6.83 15.94 -12.18
N ALA A 92 7.76 15.02 -12.37
CA ALA A 92 8.91 14.85 -11.50
C ALA A 92 10.01 15.88 -11.82
N THR A 93 9.72 17.16 -11.61
CA THR A 93 10.65 18.26 -11.91
C THR A 93 11.41 18.71 -10.66
N LEU A 94 12.56 19.33 -10.86
CA LEU A 94 13.47 19.80 -9.79
C LEU A 94 12.77 20.65 -8.71
N PHE A 95 11.76 21.44 -9.07
CA PHE A 95 11.06 22.31 -8.10
C PHE A 95 10.10 21.58 -7.17
N GLN A 96 9.86 20.29 -7.35
CA GLN A 96 9.04 19.43 -6.49
C GLN A 96 7.62 19.92 -6.17
N ILE A 97 7.09 20.87 -6.95
CA ILE A 97 5.77 21.49 -6.71
C ILE A 97 4.59 20.59 -7.11
N HIS A 98 4.86 19.47 -7.75
CA HIS A 98 3.84 18.53 -8.25
C HIS A 98 3.69 17.25 -7.41
N GLY A 99 4.24 17.22 -6.19
CA GLY A 99 4.12 16.06 -5.29
C GLY A 99 2.67 15.70 -4.99
N ASN A 100 1.81 16.71 -4.77
CA ASN A 100 0.38 16.50 -4.54
C ASN A 100 -0.36 15.92 -5.75
N ASP A 101 0.03 16.28 -6.97
CA ASP A 101 -0.55 15.69 -8.19
C ASP A 101 -0.17 14.20 -8.28
N GLY A 102 1.07 13.86 -7.94
CA GLY A 102 1.53 12.49 -7.84
C GLY A 102 0.79 11.70 -6.76
N ALA A 103 0.58 12.29 -5.59
CA ALA A 103 -0.18 11.65 -4.52
C ALA A 103 -1.63 11.36 -4.93
N LYS A 104 -2.31 12.30 -5.58
CA LYS A 104 -3.68 12.11 -6.10
C LYS A 104 -3.75 10.99 -7.14
N ASP A 105 -2.79 10.92 -8.04
CA ASP A 105 -2.72 9.87 -9.06
C ASP A 105 -2.47 8.50 -8.43
N ALA A 106 -1.52 8.40 -7.49
CA ALA A 106 -1.24 7.18 -6.74
C ALA A 106 -2.46 6.70 -5.94
N ILE A 107 -3.13 7.60 -5.21
CA ILE A 107 -4.34 7.31 -4.46
C ILE A 107 -5.45 6.81 -5.38
N LYS A 108 -5.63 7.47 -6.52
CA LYS A 108 -6.63 7.04 -7.52
C LYS A 108 -6.34 5.63 -8.00
N HIS A 109 -5.09 5.33 -8.37
CA HIS A 109 -4.71 4.00 -8.85
C HIS A 109 -4.91 2.93 -7.77
N ILE A 110 -4.49 3.19 -6.53
CA ILE A 110 -4.68 2.25 -5.40
C ILE A 110 -6.16 1.93 -5.20
N LYS A 111 -7.03 2.94 -5.27
CA LYS A 111 -8.49 2.76 -5.16
C LYS A 111 -9.05 1.96 -6.33
N ASP A 112 -8.67 2.31 -7.55
CA ASP A 112 -9.12 1.61 -8.76
C ASP A 112 -8.76 0.12 -8.72
N VAL A 113 -7.56 -0.22 -8.24
CA VAL A 113 -7.13 -1.62 -8.06
C VAL A 113 -7.92 -2.30 -6.94
N ALA A 114 -8.10 -1.63 -5.80
CA ALA A 114 -8.86 -2.19 -4.68
C ALA A 114 -10.32 -2.48 -5.05
N ASP A 115 -10.94 -1.59 -5.83
CA ASP A 115 -12.33 -1.72 -6.26
C ASP A 115 -12.51 -2.80 -7.33
N LYS A 116 -11.57 -2.94 -8.28
CA LYS A 116 -11.63 -3.91 -9.38
C LYS A 116 -11.09 -5.28 -8.99
N CYS A 117 -10.04 -5.32 -8.19
CA CYS A 117 -9.30 -6.51 -7.79
C CYS A 117 -9.13 -6.55 -6.26
N PRO A 118 -10.20 -6.70 -5.49
CA PRO A 118 -10.18 -6.53 -4.03
C PRO A 118 -9.26 -7.51 -3.29
N SER A 119 -8.93 -8.63 -3.90
CA SER A 119 -8.00 -9.62 -3.34
C SER A 119 -6.54 -9.42 -3.74
N THR A 120 -6.24 -8.46 -4.63
CA THR A 120 -4.87 -8.17 -5.06
C THR A 120 -4.14 -7.35 -3.99
N PRO A 121 -3.10 -7.90 -3.35
CA PRO A 121 -2.26 -7.14 -2.45
C PRO A 121 -1.50 -6.07 -3.20
N GLN A 122 -1.44 -4.87 -2.62
CA GLN A 122 -0.81 -3.72 -3.24
C GLN A 122 0.46 -3.31 -2.49
N VAL A 123 1.44 -2.83 -3.23
CA VAL A 123 2.70 -2.27 -2.74
C VAL A 123 2.79 -0.82 -3.19
N LEU A 124 3.11 0.07 -2.29
CA LEU A 124 3.36 1.48 -2.58
C LEU A 124 4.86 1.75 -2.43
N GLY A 125 5.44 2.43 -3.41
CA GLY A 125 6.86 2.76 -3.34
C GLY A 125 7.20 4.09 -3.99
N GLY A 126 8.40 4.60 -3.67
CA GLY A 126 8.91 5.83 -4.27
C GLY A 126 10.40 6.04 -4.05
N TYR A 127 11.02 6.76 -4.97
CA TYR A 127 12.43 7.11 -4.91
C TYR A 127 12.62 8.63 -4.93
N SER A 128 13.47 9.17 -4.04
CA SER A 128 13.81 10.59 -4.02
C SER A 128 12.56 11.48 -3.92
N GLN A 129 12.29 12.36 -4.87
CA GLN A 129 11.04 13.12 -4.97
C GLN A 129 9.80 12.21 -4.94
N GLY A 130 9.88 11.02 -5.53
CA GLY A 130 8.80 10.04 -5.46
C GLY A 130 8.56 9.49 -4.06
N ALA A 131 9.58 9.44 -3.19
CA ALA A 131 9.40 9.12 -1.79
C ALA A 131 8.57 10.20 -1.08
N SER A 132 8.78 11.50 -1.39
CA SER A 132 7.92 12.57 -0.89
C SER A 132 6.47 12.46 -1.37
N VAL A 133 6.22 11.93 -2.58
CA VAL A 133 4.86 11.59 -3.03
C VAL A 133 4.26 10.51 -2.13
N VAL A 134 5.04 9.48 -1.78
CA VAL A 134 4.60 8.41 -0.86
C VAL A 134 4.33 8.95 0.54
N ASP A 135 5.14 9.90 1.04
CA ASP A 135 4.89 10.58 2.31
C ASP A 135 3.51 11.22 2.34
N ILE A 136 3.13 11.93 1.27
CA ILE A 136 1.80 12.54 1.15
C ILE A 136 0.72 11.45 1.20
N VAL A 137 0.85 10.38 0.40
CA VAL A 137 -0.12 9.27 0.35
C VAL A 137 -0.29 8.61 1.72
N THR A 138 0.78 8.48 2.49
CA THR A 138 0.78 7.83 3.82
C THR A 138 0.43 8.78 4.96
N GLY A 139 0.26 10.08 4.69
CA GLY A 139 0.00 11.10 5.69
C GLY A 139 1.23 11.43 6.56
N THR A 140 2.42 11.13 6.07
CA THR A 140 3.68 11.42 6.75
C THR A 140 4.06 12.88 6.53
N GLN A 141 4.58 13.54 7.56
CA GLN A 141 5.01 14.93 7.48
C GLN A 141 6.45 15.02 7.00
N ILE A 142 6.71 15.94 6.08
CA ILE A 142 8.06 16.27 5.64
C ILE A 142 8.47 17.57 6.37
N ALA A 143 9.53 17.52 7.17
CA ALA A 143 9.97 18.64 8.01
C ALA A 143 8.83 19.23 8.88
N GLY A 144 7.96 18.38 9.41
CA GLY A 144 6.84 18.78 10.27
C GLY A 144 5.62 19.36 9.53
N VAL A 145 5.62 19.34 8.18
CA VAL A 145 4.52 19.86 7.36
C VAL A 145 3.83 18.72 6.64
N GLY A 146 2.51 18.59 6.83
CA GLY A 146 1.66 17.70 6.04
C GLY A 146 1.28 18.34 4.71
N TRP A 147 1.37 17.58 3.61
CA TRP A 147 1.08 18.04 2.27
C TRP A 147 -0.06 17.21 1.65
N GLY A 148 -1.05 17.90 1.08
CA GLY A 148 -2.09 17.26 0.29
C GLY A 148 -2.99 16.27 1.05
N ASP A 149 -3.69 15.43 0.28
CA ASP A 149 -4.61 14.43 0.80
C ASP A 149 -3.92 13.07 0.90
N SER A 150 -4.10 12.35 2.02
CA SER A 150 -3.61 10.99 2.21
C SER A 150 -4.62 9.94 1.74
N LEU A 151 -4.16 8.70 1.59
CA LEU A 151 -5.01 7.57 1.24
C LEU A 151 -6.10 7.37 2.31
N PRO A 152 -7.40 7.33 1.92
CA PRO A 152 -8.47 7.10 2.86
C PRO A 152 -8.33 5.77 3.61
N PRO A 153 -8.61 5.72 4.92
CA PRO A 153 -8.34 4.56 5.79
C PRO A 153 -8.92 3.23 5.30
N GLN A 154 -10.08 3.25 4.63
CA GLN A 154 -10.73 2.05 4.10
C GLN A 154 -9.90 1.33 3.01
N TYR A 155 -8.99 2.04 2.34
CA TYR A 155 -8.11 1.46 1.33
C TYR A 155 -6.74 1.05 1.89
N ALA A 156 -6.41 1.48 3.11
CA ALA A 156 -5.10 1.21 3.70
C ALA A 156 -4.80 -0.29 3.88
N SER A 157 -5.83 -1.12 4.09
CA SER A 157 -5.68 -2.57 4.25
C SER A 157 -5.23 -3.28 2.96
N HIS A 158 -5.52 -2.72 1.79
CA HIS A 158 -5.08 -3.27 0.50
C HIS A 158 -3.58 -3.07 0.27
N VAL A 159 -2.98 -2.02 0.86
CA VAL A 159 -1.55 -1.77 0.78
C VAL A 159 -0.86 -2.59 1.88
N ILE A 160 -0.15 -3.64 1.49
CA ILE A 160 0.53 -4.57 2.40
C ILE A 160 1.95 -4.17 2.75
N ALA A 161 2.58 -3.38 1.90
CA ALA A 161 3.95 -2.90 2.08
C ALA A 161 4.12 -1.50 1.50
N VAL A 162 4.93 -0.68 2.16
CA VAL A 162 5.40 0.62 1.68
C VAL A 162 6.93 0.59 1.67
N THR A 163 7.56 1.00 0.56
CA THR A 163 9.01 1.03 0.42
C THR A 163 9.48 2.34 -0.17
N THR A 164 10.29 3.09 0.54
CA THR A 164 10.90 4.32 0.02
C THR A 164 12.41 4.20 -0.10
N PHE A 165 12.99 4.97 -1.00
CA PHE A 165 14.41 4.98 -1.27
C PHE A 165 14.88 6.44 -1.36
N GLY A 166 15.84 6.83 -0.53
CA GLY A 166 16.35 8.20 -0.49
C GLY A 166 15.26 9.20 -0.13
N ASN A 167 14.47 8.90 0.90
CA ASN A 167 13.35 9.73 1.33
C ASN A 167 13.86 11.00 2.01
N PRO A 168 13.50 12.22 1.49
CA PRO A 168 13.86 13.48 2.14
C PRO A 168 13.37 13.61 3.59
N ALA A 169 12.24 12.98 3.93
CA ALA A 169 11.68 13.00 5.27
C ALA A 169 12.60 12.34 6.30
N ASP A 170 13.37 11.32 5.93
CA ASP A 170 14.31 10.62 6.83
C ASP A 170 15.36 11.57 7.41
N ARG A 171 15.84 12.51 6.61
CA ARG A 171 16.83 13.52 7.04
C ARG A 171 16.29 14.45 8.13
N SER A 172 14.99 14.69 8.14
CA SER A 172 14.30 15.51 9.13
C SER A 172 13.71 14.72 10.30
N GLY A 173 14.06 13.45 10.42
CA GLY A 173 13.59 12.56 11.50
C GLY A 173 12.16 12.06 11.29
N GLY A 174 11.68 12.06 10.05
CA GLY A 174 10.29 11.84 9.72
C GLY A 174 10.00 10.64 8.83
N SER A 175 10.66 9.49 9.00
CA SER A 175 10.36 8.29 8.22
C SER A 175 8.90 7.85 8.32
N ILE A 176 8.38 7.21 7.26
CA ILE A 176 7.02 6.65 7.25
C ILE A 176 6.86 5.61 8.36
N SER A 177 7.89 4.77 8.54
CA SER A 177 7.90 3.74 9.58
C SER A 177 7.75 4.30 11.00
N ALA A 178 8.20 5.52 11.25
CA ALA A 178 8.10 6.18 12.55
C ALA A 178 6.83 7.02 12.72
N GLN A 179 6.33 7.65 11.66
CA GLN A 179 5.25 8.63 11.77
C GLN A 179 3.86 8.12 11.41
N SER A 180 3.74 7.22 10.43
CA SER A 180 2.42 6.84 9.92
C SER A 180 1.76 5.78 10.80
N ALA A 181 0.67 6.13 11.47
CA ALA A 181 -0.11 5.18 12.26
C ALA A 181 -0.72 4.04 11.42
N MET A 182 -1.07 4.32 10.15
CA MET A 182 -1.68 3.33 9.26
C MET A 182 -0.65 2.47 8.52
N PHE A 183 0.53 3.03 8.23
CA PHE A 183 1.50 2.39 7.34
C PHE A 183 2.81 2.04 8.04
N GLY A 184 3.14 2.63 9.17
CA GLY A 184 4.44 2.47 9.84
C GLY A 184 4.83 1.01 10.06
N ALA A 185 3.91 0.19 10.56
CA ALA A 185 4.17 -1.25 10.81
C ALA A 185 4.42 -2.08 9.52
N LYS A 186 4.18 -1.51 8.35
CA LYS A 186 4.34 -2.15 7.03
C LYS A 186 5.14 -1.30 6.06
N ALA A 187 5.91 -0.36 6.58
CA ALA A 187 6.81 0.50 5.83
C ALA A 187 8.27 0.20 6.14
N VAL A 188 9.11 0.39 5.15
CA VAL A 188 10.56 0.45 5.28
C VAL A 188 11.10 1.59 4.43
N ASP A 189 11.91 2.43 5.06
CA ASP A 189 12.56 3.57 4.43
C ASP A 189 14.04 3.21 4.24
N PHE A 190 14.48 3.07 2.98
CA PHE A 190 15.86 2.75 2.64
C PHE A 190 16.65 4.04 2.42
N CYS A 191 17.60 4.31 3.29
CA CYS A 191 18.55 5.39 3.15
C CYS A 191 19.97 4.86 3.02
N ASN A 192 20.61 5.12 1.88
CA ASN A 192 22.03 4.85 1.73
C ASN A 192 22.82 5.81 2.61
N PRO A 193 23.79 5.35 3.43
CA PRO A 193 24.60 6.22 4.28
C PRO A 193 25.37 7.33 3.54
N GLU A 194 25.60 7.16 2.24
CA GLU A 194 26.24 8.17 1.39
C GLU A 194 25.24 9.12 0.71
N ASP A 195 23.92 8.89 0.86
CA ASP A 195 22.90 9.69 0.19
C ASP A 195 22.63 11.01 0.91
N PRO A 196 22.98 12.19 0.32
CA PRO A 196 22.76 13.49 0.96
C PRO A 196 21.28 13.87 1.10
N ILE A 197 20.36 13.19 0.41
CA ILE A 197 18.93 13.51 0.46
C ILE A 197 18.31 12.99 1.76
N CYS A 198 18.59 11.76 2.13
CA CYS A 198 18.00 11.12 3.31
C CYS A 198 18.94 11.05 4.52
N HIS A 199 20.25 11.06 4.31
CA HIS A 199 21.26 10.97 5.38
C HIS A 199 21.79 12.35 5.80
N ALA A 200 21.71 12.65 7.09
CA ALA A 200 22.18 13.94 7.66
C ALA A 200 23.65 13.94 8.09
N GLY A 201 24.36 12.81 7.98
CA GLY A 201 25.73 12.61 8.46
C GLY A 201 26.81 13.17 7.53
N GLN A 202 28.07 12.84 7.87
CA GLN A 202 29.22 13.12 7.02
C GLN A 202 29.43 11.99 6.00
N GLY A 203 30.21 12.24 4.95
CA GLY A 203 30.53 11.25 3.92
C GLY A 203 29.47 11.15 2.80
N ASN A 204 28.57 12.13 2.74
CA ASN A 204 27.55 12.18 1.69
C ASN A 204 28.18 12.46 0.33
N GLU A 205 27.85 11.62 -0.65
CA GLU A 205 28.20 11.76 -2.05
C GLU A 205 26.94 11.63 -2.92
N TRP A 206 26.81 12.52 -3.91
CA TRP A 206 25.64 12.47 -4.81
C TRP A 206 25.47 11.11 -5.49
N LYS A 207 26.56 10.39 -5.70
CA LYS A 207 26.55 9.03 -6.23
C LYS A 207 25.82 8.04 -5.31
N GLY A 208 25.88 8.24 -3.99
CA GLY A 208 25.09 7.45 -3.04
C GLY A 208 23.60 7.57 -3.29
N HIS A 209 23.14 8.75 -3.72
CA HIS A 209 21.75 8.97 -4.12
C HIS A 209 21.44 8.37 -5.49
N THR A 210 22.24 8.67 -6.51
CA THR A 210 21.93 8.29 -7.89
C THR A 210 22.15 6.81 -8.17
N ASP A 211 23.19 6.18 -7.63
CA ASP A 211 23.60 4.83 -7.98
C ASP A 211 23.46 3.82 -6.83
N GLY A 212 23.28 4.29 -5.61
CA GLY A 212 23.40 3.49 -4.40
C GLY A 212 22.25 2.51 -4.13
N TYR A 213 21.09 2.63 -4.80
CA TYR A 213 19.92 1.84 -4.45
C TYR A 213 19.76 0.54 -5.24
N VAL A 214 20.22 0.49 -6.48
CA VAL A 214 20.11 -0.68 -7.35
C VAL A 214 21.48 -1.37 -7.44
N PRO A 215 21.58 -2.69 -7.23
CA PRO A 215 20.50 -3.65 -6.94
C PRO A 215 20.27 -3.93 -5.44
N VAL A 216 21.16 -3.43 -4.56
CA VAL A 216 21.22 -3.89 -3.16
C VAL A 216 19.93 -3.62 -2.41
N TYR A 217 19.52 -2.36 -2.34
CA TYR A 217 18.33 -1.97 -1.60
C TYR A 217 17.03 -2.41 -2.28
N THR A 218 16.98 -2.47 -3.62
CA THR A 218 15.82 -2.99 -4.34
C THR A 218 15.61 -4.49 -4.09
N ASN A 219 16.68 -5.26 -3.92
CA ASN A 219 16.59 -6.67 -3.53
C ASN A 219 16.14 -6.82 -2.06
N GLN A 220 16.61 -5.98 -1.15
CA GLN A 220 16.15 -5.97 0.24
C GLN A 220 14.67 -5.59 0.33
N ALA A 221 14.24 -4.58 -0.42
CA ALA A 221 12.83 -4.19 -0.51
C ALA A 221 11.96 -5.33 -1.06
N ALA A 222 12.41 -6.02 -2.10
CA ALA A 222 11.70 -7.18 -2.65
C ALA A 222 11.56 -8.30 -1.61
N SER A 223 12.60 -8.58 -0.81
CA SER A 223 12.55 -9.56 0.27
C SER A 223 11.59 -9.14 1.38
N PHE A 224 11.57 -7.85 1.73
CA PHE A 224 10.59 -7.30 2.67
C PHE A 224 9.16 -7.48 2.16
N VAL A 225 8.89 -7.09 0.91
CA VAL A 225 7.56 -7.26 0.29
C VAL A 225 7.16 -8.74 0.25
N GLN A 226 8.08 -9.63 -0.12
CA GLN A 226 7.82 -11.07 -0.12
C GLN A 226 7.40 -11.60 1.26
N THR A 227 8.06 -11.15 2.32
CA THR A 227 7.69 -11.51 3.71
C THR A 227 6.28 -11.04 4.03
N ARG A 228 5.90 -9.83 3.59
CA ARG A 228 4.54 -9.30 3.78
C ARG A 228 3.51 -10.08 2.97
N LEU A 229 3.84 -10.48 1.74
CA LEU A 229 2.96 -11.33 0.92
C LEU A 229 2.68 -12.67 1.59
N LEU A 230 3.69 -13.31 2.18
CA LEU A 230 3.50 -14.58 2.90
C LEU A 230 2.61 -14.45 4.12
N SER A 231 2.55 -13.27 4.75
CA SER A 231 1.69 -13.05 5.92
C SER A 231 0.22 -12.81 5.58
N VAL A 232 -0.11 -12.43 4.34
CA VAL A 232 -1.49 -12.12 3.91
C VAL A 232 -2.09 -13.17 2.98
N LEU A 233 -1.26 -13.98 2.33
CA LEU A 233 -1.74 -15.09 1.50
C LEU A 233 -1.99 -16.31 2.41
N PRO A 234 -3.12 -17.03 2.21
CA PRO A 234 -3.32 -18.28 2.91
C PRO A 234 -2.17 -19.23 2.60
N PRO A 235 -1.70 -20.03 3.59
CA PRO A 235 -0.66 -21.02 3.34
C PRO A 235 -1.14 -21.93 2.20
N THR A 236 -0.39 -21.98 1.11
CA THR A 236 -0.59 -23.01 0.07
C THR A 236 -0.29 -24.34 0.72
N MET A 237 -1.34 -25.08 1.09
CA MET A 237 -1.18 -26.46 1.49
C MET A 237 -0.50 -27.19 0.33
N PRO A 238 0.65 -27.84 0.52
CA PRO A 238 1.21 -28.72 -0.49
C PRO A 238 0.12 -29.72 -0.83
N GLY A 239 -0.23 -29.82 -2.11
CA GLY A 239 -1.38 -30.59 -2.59
C GLY A 239 -1.45 -31.97 -1.97
N GLY A 240 -2.35 -32.11 -1.01
CA GLY A 240 -2.84 -33.41 -0.62
C GLY A 240 -3.58 -34.01 -1.84
N PRO A 241 -3.46 -35.31 -2.09
CA PRO A 241 -4.11 -35.94 -3.22
C PRO A 241 -5.62 -35.69 -3.13
N THR A 242 -6.17 -34.94 -4.09
CA THR A 242 -7.62 -34.81 -4.31
C THR A 242 -8.14 -36.12 -4.90
N GLY A 243 -8.15 -37.17 -4.07
CA GLY A 243 -8.86 -38.39 -4.37
C GLY A 243 -10.01 -38.53 -3.38
N PRO A 244 -11.21 -38.94 -3.81
CA PRO A 244 -12.27 -39.27 -2.86
C PRO A 244 -11.77 -40.39 -1.95
N MET A 245 -11.70 -40.08 -0.63
CA MET A 245 -11.47 -41.14 0.38
C MET A 245 -12.62 -42.11 0.33
N THR A 246 -12.45 -43.25 -0.36
CA THR A 246 -13.25 -44.41 -0.15
C THR A 246 -12.83 -45.00 1.20
N VAL A 247 -13.68 -44.77 2.21
CA VAL A 247 -13.56 -45.45 3.49
C VAL A 247 -13.95 -46.91 3.27
N PRO A 248 -13.07 -47.90 3.52
CA PRO A 248 -13.47 -49.30 3.50
C PRO A 248 -14.36 -49.58 4.71
N PRO A 249 -15.47 -50.32 4.55
CA PRO A 249 -16.28 -50.71 5.70
C PRO A 249 -15.65 -51.90 6.44
N GLY A 250 -15.47 -51.70 7.75
CA GLY A 250 -15.37 -52.82 8.69
C GLY A 250 -13.98 -53.09 9.25
N SER A 251 -13.74 -52.60 10.48
CA SER A 251 -13.14 -53.40 11.54
C SER A 251 -13.57 -52.82 12.89
N SER A 252 -14.46 -53.58 13.52
CA SER A 252 -14.88 -53.40 14.92
C SER A 252 -13.78 -53.87 15.86
N GLY A 253 -13.60 -53.13 16.95
CA GLY A 253 -13.09 -53.68 18.22
C GLY A 253 -11.67 -53.34 18.55
N VAL A 254 -11.49 -52.57 19.59
CA VAL A 254 -11.02 -52.91 20.92
C VAL A 254 -10.88 -51.66 21.79
N ALA A 255 -11.57 -51.66 22.91
CA ALA A 255 -11.54 -50.58 23.94
C ALA A 255 -10.39 -50.76 24.91
N PRO A 256 -10.27 -49.92 25.97
CA PRO A 256 -9.11 -49.02 26.21
C PRO A 256 -8.18 -49.58 27.30
N GLY A 257 -6.90 -49.32 27.12
CA GLY A 257 -5.88 -49.50 28.16
C GLY A 257 -5.53 -48.16 28.82
N THR A 258 -5.89 -48.01 30.05
CA THR A 258 -5.43 -46.98 30.99
C THR A 258 -3.97 -47.19 31.35
N GLY A 259 -3.07 -46.28 30.96
CA GLY A 259 -1.70 -46.21 31.41
C GLY A 259 -1.32 -44.77 31.77
N PRO A 260 -0.48 -44.54 32.83
CA PRO A 260 -0.34 -43.23 33.44
C PRO A 260 0.50 -42.25 32.60
N LEU A 261 0.14 -41.00 32.75
CA LEU A 261 0.73 -39.82 32.11
C LEU A 261 2.22 -39.65 32.46
N GLY A 262 3.07 -39.80 31.48
CA GLY A 262 4.48 -39.41 31.52
C GLY A 262 4.61 -37.90 31.28
N VAL A 263 5.26 -37.22 32.22
CA VAL A 263 5.61 -35.81 32.16
C VAL A 263 6.62 -35.57 31.04
N PRO A 264 6.41 -34.58 30.14
CA PRO A 264 7.40 -34.23 29.13
C PRO A 264 8.60 -33.48 29.77
N PRO A 265 9.83 -33.69 29.30
CA PRO A 265 11.01 -32.98 29.80
C PRO A 265 10.94 -31.49 29.41
N GLY A 266 11.32 -30.61 30.32
CA GLY A 266 11.37 -29.17 30.15
C GLY A 266 12.38 -28.70 29.09
N PRO A 267 12.26 -27.45 28.64
CA PRO A 267 13.11 -26.92 27.57
C PRO A 267 14.57 -26.77 28.02
N LEU A 268 15.46 -27.20 27.16
CA LEU A 268 16.92 -27.06 27.29
C LEU A 268 17.29 -25.57 27.34
N GLY A 269 18.08 -25.22 28.38
CA GLY A 269 18.53 -23.86 28.60
C GLY A 269 19.34 -23.27 27.46
N VAL A 270 19.00 -22.07 27.11
CA VAL A 270 19.75 -21.21 26.18
C VAL A 270 20.99 -20.71 26.93
N PRO A 271 22.22 -20.81 26.36
CA PRO A 271 23.40 -20.24 27.00
C PRO A 271 23.34 -18.71 26.95
N PRO A 272 23.86 -17.97 27.95
CA PRO A 272 23.89 -16.53 27.95
C PRO A 272 24.82 -15.99 26.85
N GLY A 273 24.31 -15.09 26.04
CA GLY A 273 25.09 -14.36 25.05
C GLY A 273 26.08 -13.39 25.71
N PRO A 274 27.15 -12.97 24.98
CA PRO A 274 28.16 -12.08 25.52
C PRO A 274 27.58 -10.72 25.87
N ALA A 275 28.02 -10.16 27.01
CA ALA A 275 27.62 -8.86 27.55
C ALA A 275 27.94 -7.73 26.57
N ALA A 276 26.99 -6.83 26.38
CA ALA A 276 27.18 -5.61 25.62
C ALA A 276 28.19 -4.69 26.33
N PRO A 277 29.08 -3.95 25.61
CA PRO A 277 29.99 -2.99 26.21
C PRO A 277 29.21 -1.82 26.82
N GLY A 278 29.55 -1.47 28.06
CA GLY A 278 28.94 -0.38 28.81
C GLY A 278 29.23 0.96 28.17
N PHE A 279 28.20 1.79 28.04
CA PHE A 279 28.33 3.20 27.70
C PHE A 279 28.87 3.97 28.89
N GLY A 280 30.04 4.59 28.71
CA GLY A 280 30.58 5.57 29.63
C GLY A 280 29.79 6.90 29.57
N PRO A 281 29.95 7.80 30.60
CA PRO A 281 29.19 9.04 30.66
C PRO A 281 29.54 9.96 29.49
N VAL A 282 28.51 10.51 28.81
CA VAL A 282 28.61 11.48 27.73
C VAL A 282 29.00 12.85 28.35
N GLU A 283 30.15 13.39 27.97
CA GLU A 283 30.51 14.79 28.23
C GLU A 283 29.63 15.76 27.40
N PRO A 284 29.22 16.90 27.96
CA PRO A 284 28.46 17.90 27.21
C PRO A 284 29.35 18.58 26.17
N GLY A 285 29.02 18.40 24.89
CA GLY A 285 29.68 19.06 23.79
C GLY A 285 29.34 20.56 23.66
N PRO A 286 30.14 21.35 22.96
CA PRO A 286 30.06 22.80 22.94
C PRO A 286 28.87 23.36 22.18
N THR A 287 28.39 24.48 22.67
CA THR A 287 27.31 25.37 22.23
C THR A 287 27.24 25.60 20.72
N VAL A 288 25.99 25.54 20.22
CA VAL A 288 25.52 25.91 18.89
C VAL A 288 26.04 27.26 18.44
N VAL A 289 26.74 27.29 17.30
CA VAL A 289 27.00 28.50 16.51
C VAL A 289 25.93 28.55 15.42
N ASP A 290 25.13 29.61 15.48
CA ASP A 290 24.16 30.03 14.45
C ASP A 290 24.87 30.19 13.09
N GLN A 291 24.46 29.37 12.09
CA GLN A 291 24.81 29.58 10.70
C GLN A 291 23.53 29.56 9.84
N THR A 292 22.87 30.71 9.79
CA THR A 292 21.98 31.08 8.70
C THR A 292 22.82 31.34 7.44
N GLN A 293 22.98 30.32 6.61
CA GLN A 293 23.43 30.47 5.23
C GLN A 293 22.40 29.88 4.29
N PRO A 294 21.96 30.61 3.27
CA PRO A 294 21.06 30.07 2.26
C PRO A 294 21.80 29.07 1.38
N ILE A 295 21.21 27.88 1.21
CA ILE A 295 21.68 26.83 0.30
C ILE A 295 21.41 27.29 -1.13
N ALA A 296 22.46 27.64 -1.88
CA ALA A 296 22.39 27.81 -3.31
C ALA A 296 22.37 26.42 -3.98
N PHE A 297 21.30 26.14 -4.69
CA PHE A 297 21.22 24.96 -5.57
C PHE A 297 21.96 25.28 -6.88
N HIS A 298 22.94 24.48 -7.21
CA HIS A 298 23.55 24.39 -8.54
C HIS A 298 23.06 23.15 -9.26
#